data_fea3e80ceaafbc2ad12e957e837c1740
#
_entry.id   fea3e80ceaafbc2ad12e957e837c1740
#
_cell.length_a   1.000
_cell.length_b   1.000
_cell.length_c   1.000
_cell.angle_alpha   90.00
_cell.angle_beta   90.00
_cell.angle_gamma   90.00
#
_symmetry.space_group_name_H-M   'P 1'
#
loop_
_entity.id
_entity.type
_entity.pdbx_description
1 polymer ?
#
loop_
_entity_poly.entity_id
_entity_poly.type
_entity_poly.pdbx_seq_one_letter_code
_entity_poly.pdbx_strand_id
1 'polypeptide(L)'
;MLFWGAFLADHAVFGQSTSNSLDSTAALTYWYQPSFVIMHDMAIRNRVWIPEEIKNRSSLFGIRHSRGQGDFKAAQGTDGLIQSQLYTEGKTDWRKTSFWGRFSYDRSAEDSTALRHQSRWNVDAPLYFGSLRKNKYSRETYKLDAGIQRAFFDAKLPISLGIDYRLGSHYSNNDPRGDIKDMNLQFELSVGHNLPTLSYHIAGIWGYGSERVNVGYKNDKYTTNTEDPLYVNWMMNGFGSASERLKEINYNDIIHRKGVGAHILLKPNDRNKIYFNSRYLNEEQSFRRNDNSKQTYLSLNDYKKDIGSIDFLWSRQMHRKRLLRVALQGQIENGQDFNYSYLANNYTYRRHEISFKTQLAVHQYLFEGHAGMYKTEKKDGVSGNQMEFDQVKLGLGLNRTFRLGQSADIIGTIGYTKQWSPSHNLYVSELNTGDFGKQILYQDYLYDTAPRNSWNMSWVWGTHHAKNNWSIQLQMDYQCRGNLVPIDYTLSSVPGKNWFLGKLGVSYIF
;
A
#
# COMPACT_ATOMS: atom_id res chain seq x y z
N MET A 1 3.08 0.61 8.64
CA MET A 1 4.07 1.46 7.94
C MET A 1 5.16 0.70 7.17
N LEU A 2 5.12 -0.63 7.17
CA LEU A 2 6.10 -1.49 6.47
C LEU A 2 5.83 -1.71 4.96
N PHE A 3 4.75 -1.17 4.41
CA PHE A 3 4.32 -1.46 3.05
C PHE A 3 4.78 -0.48 1.97
N TRP A 4 5.35 0.67 2.30
CA TRP A 4 5.69 1.71 1.31
C TRP A 4 7.07 1.56 0.66
N GLY A 5 7.97 0.79 1.23
CA GLY A 5 9.27 0.47 0.58
C GLY A 5 9.18 -0.58 -0.52
N ALA A 6 8.18 -1.45 -0.48
CA ALA A 6 8.02 -2.55 -1.44
C ALA A 6 7.07 -2.22 -2.62
N PHE A 7 6.27 -1.16 -2.51
CA PHE A 7 5.26 -0.82 -3.53
C PHE A 7 5.82 -0.07 -4.75
N LEU A 8 7.06 0.40 -4.71
CA LEU A 8 7.63 1.20 -5.81
C LEU A 8 8.21 0.40 -6.97
N ALA A 9 8.19 -0.93 -6.92
CA ALA A 9 8.76 -1.77 -7.96
C ALA A 9 7.78 -2.76 -8.60
N ASP A 10 6.50 -2.72 -8.24
CA ASP A 10 5.56 -3.79 -8.58
C ASP A 10 4.63 -3.53 -9.76
N HIS A 11 4.94 -2.56 -10.62
CA HIS A 11 4.03 -2.28 -11.73
C HIS A 11 4.66 -2.60 -13.07
N ALA A 12 4.17 -3.67 -13.65
CA ALA A 12 4.33 -3.97 -15.06
C ALA A 12 3.38 -3.08 -15.89
N VAL A 13 3.73 -2.75 -17.05
CA VAL A 13 3.38 -1.59 -17.86
C VAL A 13 2.61 -1.94 -19.13
N PHE A 14 1.71 -1.10 -19.63
CA PHE A 14 0.94 -1.24 -20.88
C PHE A 14 1.08 -0.06 -21.87
N GLY A 15 1.17 -0.26 -23.14
CA GLY A 15 1.38 0.72 -24.15
C GLY A 15 0.62 0.61 -25.46
N GLN A 16 0.61 1.58 -26.30
CA GLN A 16 -0.25 1.74 -27.46
C GLN A 16 0.32 1.30 -28.79
N SER A 17 -0.56 0.83 -29.70
CA SER A 17 -0.30 0.75 -31.14
C SER A 17 -1.40 1.30 -32.02
N THR A 18 -0.99 1.84 -33.15
CA THR A 18 -1.81 1.99 -34.32
C THR A 18 -1.33 1.02 -35.39
N SER A 19 -2.24 0.21 -35.88
CA SER A 19 -2.29 -0.63 -37.09
C SER A 19 -1.02 -1.19 -37.73
N ASN A 20 -1.08 -2.48 -38.03
CA ASN A 20 -0.32 -3.31 -38.94
C ASN A 20 0.95 -3.99 -38.43
N SER A 21 0.86 -5.32 -38.27
CA SER A 21 1.90 -6.38 -38.30
C SER A 21 3.30 -6.19 -37.67
N LEU A 22 3.65 -5.02 -37.17
CA LEU A 22 4.92 -4.69 -36.49
C LEU A 22 4.76 -4.56 -34.97
N ASP A 23 3.60 -4.81 -34.41
CA ASP A 23 3.21 -4.32 -33.11
C ASP A 23 3.35 -5.30 -31.94
N SER A 24 3.71 -6.56 -32.18
CA SER A 24 3.96 -7.52 -31.08
C SER A 24 5.21 -7.18 -30.26
N THR A 25 6.22 -6.58 -30.90
CA THR A 25 7.43 -6.09 -30.21
C THR A 25 7.17 -4.87 -29.33
N ALA A 26 6.21 -4.03 -29.71
CA ALA A 26 5.87 -2.83 -28.93
C ALA A 26 5.08 -3.16 -27.64
N ALA A 27 4.30 -4.25 -27.62
CA ALA A 27 3.55 -4.66 -26.44
C ALA A 27 4.46 -5.15 -25.31
N LEU A 28 5.54 -5.84 -25.65
CA LEU A 28 6.51 -6.37 -24.71
C LEU A 28 7.38 -5.34 -24.07
N THR A 29 7.90 -4.44 -24.90
CA THR A 29 8.72 -3.32 -24.44
C THR A 29 7.97 -2.50 -23.40
N TYR A 30 6.67 -2.51 -23.45
CA TYR A 30 5.80 -1.76 -22.60
C TYR A 30 5.68 -2.30 -21.16
N TRP A 31 5.40 -3.60 -20.96
CA TRP A 31 5.24 -4.17 -19.62
C TRP A 31 6.51 -4.07 -18.78
N TYR A 32 7.66 -3.94 -19.40
CA TYR A 32 8.95 -3.95 -18.73
C TYR A 32 9.74 -2.65 -18.84
N GLN A 33 9.25 -1.66 -19.61
CA GLN A 33 9.95 -0.37 -19.68
C GLN A 33 9.72 0.45 -18.40
N PRO A 34 10.75 0.65 -17.59
CA PRO A 34 10.64 1.45 -16.38
C PRO A 34 10.12 2.87 -16.64
N SER A 35 10.34 3.40 -17.86
CA SER A 35 9.84 4.72 -18.24
C SER A 35 8.31 4.86 -18.19
N PHE A 36 7.55 3.77 -18.23
CA PHE A 36 6.09 3.85 -18.15
C PHE A 36 5.52 3.72 -16.73
N VAL A 37 6.31 3.27 -15.77
CA VAL A 37 5.84 2.98 -14.39
C VAL A 37 5.07 4.16 -13.78
N ILE A 38 5.60 5.38 -13.86
CA ILE A 38 4.92 6.57 -13.28
C ILE A 38 3.57 6.82 -13.95
N MET A 39 3.47 6.67 -15.27
CA MET A 39 2.22 6.87 -16.01
C MET A 39 1.20 5.79 -15.68
N HIS A 40 1.63 4.53 -15.65
CA HIS A 40 0.80 3.40 -15.29
C HIS A 40 0.25 3.55 -13.86
N ASP A 41 1.12 3.86 -12.89
CA ASP A 41 0.73 4.09 -11.50
C ASP A 41 -0.31 5.20 -11.37
N MET A 42 -0.12 6.31 -12.10
CA MET A 42 -1.06 7.42 -12.12
C MET A 42 -2.40 6.97 -12.71
N ALA A 43 -2.41 6.24 -13.83
CA ALA A 43 -3.63 5.77 -14.47
C ALA A 43 -4.39 4.78 -13.58
N ILE A 44 -3.70 3.87 -12.90
CA ILE A 44 -4.32 2.90 -11.99
C ILE A 44 -4.92 3.58 -10.76
N ARG A 45 -4.27 4.58 -10.18
CA ARG A 45 -4.85 5.35 -9.07
C ARG A 45 -6.04 6.20 -9.51
N ASN A 46 -6.02 6.68 -10.76
CA ASN A 46 -7.05 7.55 -11.34
C ASN A 46 -7.66 6.87 -12.56
N ARG A 47 -8.55 5.92 -12.32
CA ARG A 47 -9.07 4.94 -13.30
C ARG A 47 -9.65 5.55 -14.57
N VAL A 48 -10.11 6.80 -14.50
CA VAL A 48 -10.63 7.55 -15.66
C VAL A 48 -9.61 7.67 -16.79
N TRP A 49 -8.30 7.55 -16.49
CA TRP A 49 -7.21 7.62 -17.47
C TRP A 49 -6.77 6.26 -18.03
N ILE A 50 -7.25 5.15 -17.49
CA ILE A 50 -6.91 3.81 -17.98
C ILE A 50 -7.25 3.64 -19.49
N PRO A 51 -8.43 4.04 -19.98
CA PRO A 51 -8.75 3.89 -21.39
C PRO A 51 -7.80 4.63 -22.33
N GLU A 52 -7.27 5.76 -21.91
CA GLU A 52 -6.36 6.58 -22.72
C GLU A 52 -4.90 6.14 -22.60
N GLU A 53 -4.43 5.84 -21.38
CA GLU A 53 -3.02 5.63 -21.12
C GLU A 53 -2.60 4.16 -21.15
N ILE A 54 -3.55 3.24 -20.98
CA ILE A 54 -3.29 1.81 -21.09
C ILE A 54 -3.69 1.31 -22.47
N LYS A 55 -2.80 0.53 -23.07
CA LYS A 55 -2.95 0.03 -24.41
C LYS A 55 -4.11 -0.97 -24.56
N ASN A 56 -4.75 -0.91 -25.71
CA ASN A 56 -5.76 -1.87 -26.10
C ASN A 56 -5.18 -3.26 -26.35
N ARG A 57 -5.94 -4.30 -26.01
CA ARG A 57 -5.61 -5.73 -26.20
C ARG A 57 -4.27 -6.13 -25.59
N SER A 58 -4.07 -5.74 -24.37
CA SER A 58 -2.88 -6.11 -23.61
C SER A 58 -3.30 -6.87 -22.37
N SER A 59 -2.71 -8.04 -22.18
CA SER A 59 -2.98 -8.90 -21.03
C SER A 59 -1.71 -9.54 -20.51
N LEU A 60 -1.64 -9.66 -19.21
CA LEU A 60 -0.52 -10.22 -18.47
C LEU A 60 -1.04 -11.25 -17.47
N PHE A 61 -0.37 -12.38 -17.38
CA PHE A 61 -0.52 -13.35 -16.30
C PHE A 61 0.85 -13.62 -15.69
N GLY A 62 0.96 -13.64 -14.37
CA GLY A 62 2.24 -13.87 -13.73
C GLY A 62 2.16 -14.52 -12.37
N ILE A 63 3.27 -15.12 -11.98
CA ILE A 63 3.52 -15.69 -10.65
C ILE A 63 4.77 -15.03 -10.10
N ARG A 64 4.74 -14.66 -8.83
CA ARG A 64 5.86 -14.08 -8.12
C ARG A 64 6.06 -14.79 -6.79
N HIS A 65 7.31 -15.05 -6.44
CA HIS A 65 7.70 -15.56 -5.13
C HIS A 65 8.67 -14.58 -4.48
N SER A 66 8.47 -14.30 -3.19
CA SER A 66 9.29 -13.36 -2.43
C SER A 66 9.70 -13.98 -1.10
N ARG A 67 10.93 -13.72 -0.68
CA ARG A 67 11.44 -14.09 0.64
C ARG A 67 12.13 -12.90 1.27
N GLY A 68 11.63 -12.51 2.44
CA GLY A 68 12.19 -11.44 3.27
C GLY A 68 12.72 -11.98 4.59
N GLN A 69 13.81 -11.41 5.08
CA GLN A 69 14.39 -11.74 6.37
C GLN A 69 15.13 -10.54 6.94
N GLY A 70 15.03 -10.35 8.26
CA GLY A 70 15.76 -9.32 8.98
C GLY A 70 15.08 -8.94 10.29
N ASP A 71 15.79 -8.14 11.04
CA ASP A 71 15.40 -7.68 12.38
C ASP A 71 15.06 -6.18 12.43
N PHE A 72 15.29 -5.45 11.33
CA PHE A 72 14.87 -4.05 11.22
C PHE A 72 13.38 -3.95 10.90
N LYS A 73 12.57 -3.90 11.95
CA LYS A 73 11.09 -3.91 11.88
C LYS A 73 10.45 -3.03 12.94
N ALA A 74 9.22 -2.57 12.66
CA ALA A 74 8.34 -1.96 13.65
C ALA A 74 7.86 -2.98 14.69
N ALA A 75 7.23 -2.53 15.77
CA ALA A 75 6.73 -3.38 16.85
C ALA A 75 5.87 -4.55 16.35
N GLN A 76 5.00 -4.29 15.38
CA GLN A 76 4.08 -5.27 14.82
C GLN A 76 4.60 -5.92 13.52
N GLY A 77 5.90 -5.77 13.24
CA GLY A 77 6.56 -6.36 12.08
C GLY A 77 6.87 -7.85 12.26
N THR A 78 7.46 -8.44 11.23
CA THR A 78 7.85 -9.86 11.20
C THR A 78 9.37 -9.99 10.99
N ASP A 79 10.01 -11.02 11.51
CA ASP A 79 11.44 -11.31 11.29
C ASP A 79 11.66 -12.05 9.96
N GLY A 80 10.66 -12.80 9.51
CA GLY A 80 10.70 -13.57 8.28
C GLY A 80 9.38 -13.49 7.52
N LEU A 81 9.48 -13.35 6.20
CA LEU A 81 8.37 -13.30 5.27
C LEU A 81 8.62 -14.23 4.09
N ILE A 82 7.66 -15.10 3.80
CA ILE A 82 7.59 -15.84 2.54
C ILE A 82 6.26 -15.49 1.90
N GLN A 83 6.27 -15.05 0.65
CA GLN A 83 5.06 -14.66 -0.06
C GLN A 83 5.07 -15.22 -1.47
N SER A 84 3.95 -15.77 -1.89
CA SER A 84 3.67 -16.17 -3.26
C SER A 84 2.45 -15.40 -3.76
N GLN A 85 2.56 -14.85 -4.95
CA GLN A 85 1.52 -14.08 -5.60
C GLN A 85 1.24 -14.64 -6.98
N LEU A 86 -0.03 -14.82 -7.29
CA LEU A 86 -0.55 -15.00 -8.64
C LEU A 86 -1.26 -13.71 -9.03
N TYR A 87 -0.98 -13.18 -10.22
CA TYR A 87 -1.59 -11.93 -10.67
C TYR A 87 -1.89 -11.95 -12.15
N THR A 88 -2.94 -11.26 -12.52
CA THR A 88 -3.30 -11.01 -13.91
C THR A 88 -3.80 -9.59 -14.06
N GLU A 89 -3.54 -9.01 -15.20
CA GLU A 89 -3.99 -7.67 -15.54
C GLU A 89 -4.27 -7.60 -17.03
N GLY A 90 -5.30 -6.84 -17.43
CA GLY A 90 -5.63 -6.71 -18.84
C GLY A 90 -6.55 -5.54 -19.14
N LYS A 91 -6.47 -5.09 -20.39
CA LYS A 91 -7.38 -4.11 -20.98
C LYS A 91 -7.78 -4.53 -22.39
N THR A 92 -9.04 -4.34 -22.71
CA THR A 92 -9.55 -4.51 -24.07
C THR A 92 -10.59 -3.43 -24.39
N ASP A 93 -10.59 -2.97 -25.65
CA ASP A 93 -11.60 -2.07 -26.16
C ASP A 93 -12.51 -2.84 -27.12
N TRP A 94 -13.82 -2.72 -26.90
CA TRP A 94 -14.85 -3.28 -27.76
C TRP A 94 -15.79 -2.17 -28.22
N ARG A 95 -15.73 -1.83 -29.49
CA ARG A 95 -16.43 -0.67 -30.07
C ARG A 95 -16.01 0.63 -29.33
N LYS A 96 -16.98 1.36 -28.73
CA LYS A 96 -16.78 2.60 -27.96
C LYS A 96 -16.66 2.34 -26.43
N THR A 97 -16.38 1.10 -26.04
CA THR A 97 -16.33 0.70 -24.62
C THR A 97 -14.98 0.07 -24.30
N SER A 98 -14.31 0.58 -23.28
CA SER A 98 -13.08 0.03 -22.70
C SER A 98 -13.39 -0.81 -21.46
N PHE A 99 -12.81 -1.97 -21.37
CA PHE A 99 -12.85 -2.86 -20.19
C PHE A 99 -11.45 -3.04 -19.68
N TRP A 100 -11.28 -3.03 -18.37
CA TRP A 100 -9.99 -3.35 -17.74
C TRP A 100 -10.22 -4.14 -16.47
N GLY A 101 -9.20 -4.88 -16.05
CA GLY A 101 -9.23 -5.60 -14.81
C GLY A 101 -7.84 -6.04 -14.37
N ARG A 102 -7.66 -6.08 -13.06
CA ARG A 102 -6.52 -6.66 -12.38
C ARG A 102 -7.03 -7.56 -11.28
N PHE A 103 -6.43 -8.72 -11.17
CA PHE A 103 -6.69 -9.64 -10.08
C PHE A 103 -5.37 -10.10 -9.49
N SER A 104 -5.29 -10.20 -8.17
CA SER A 104 -4.20 -10.89 -7.50
C SER A 104 -4.71 -11.78 -6.38
N TYR A 105 -4.02 -12.90 -6.22
CA TYR A 105 -4.07 -13.78 -5.06
C TYR A 105 -2.70 -13.79 -4.41
N ASP A 106 -2.65 -13.36 -3.16
CA ASP A 106 -1.44 -13.30 -2.35
C ASP A 106 -1.55 -14.29 -1.20
N ARG A 107 -0.56 -15.18 -1.07
CA ARG A 107 -0.40 -16.04 0.10
C ARG A 107 0.94 -15.75 0.75
N SER A 108 0.91 -15.42 2.05
CA SER A 108 2.14 -15.15 2.81
C SER A 108 2.19 -15.92 4.12
N ALA A 109 3.40 -16.28 4.52
CA ALA A 109 3.74 -16.78 5.84
C ALA A 109 4.69 -15.79 6.52
N GLU A 110 4.28 -15.31 7.69
CA GLU A 110 5.07 -14.40 8.53
C GLU A 110 5.58 -15.17 9.74
N ASP A 111 6.85 -14.98 10.09
CA ASP A 111 7.46 -15.56 11.29
C ASP A 111 7.72 -14.46 12.32
N SER A 112 7.55 -14.80 13.59
CA SER A 112 7.85 -13.92 14.73
C SER A 112 7.07 -12.60 14.73
N THR A 113 5.78 -12.63 14.35
CA THR A 113 4.86 -11.51 14.47
C THR A 113 4.27 -11.45 15.87
N ALA A 114 4.35 -10.29 16.53
CA ALA A 114 3.82 -10.05 17.89
C ALA A 114 3.01 -8.75 17.92
N LEU A 115 2.40 -8.47 19.05
CA LEU A 115 1.78 -7.20 19.44
C LEU A 115 0.51 -6.81 18.68
N ARG A 116 0.09 -7.54 17.64
CA ARG A 116 -1.15 -7.25 16.91
C ARG A 116 -1.75 -8.49 16.23
N HIS A 117 -3.00 -8.79 16.53
CA HIS A 117 -3.81 -9.83 15.90
C HIS A 117 -4.81 -9.20 14.91
N GLN A 118 -4.35 -8.61 13.83
CA GLN A 118 -5.21 -7.97 12.83
C GLN A 118 -4.67 -8.18 11.42
N SER A 119 -5.46 -7.81 10.43
CA SER A 119 -5.01 -7.75 9.04
C SER A 119 -3.93 -6.68 8.88
N ARG A 120 -3.23 -6.69 7.74
CA ARG A 120 -2.18 -5.72 7.44
C ARG A 120 -2.68 -4.44 6.78
N TRP A 121 -3.96 -4.33 6.49
CA TRP A 121 -4.48 -3.16 5.78
C TRP A 121 -4.96 -2.04 6.71
N ASN A 122 -5.34 -2.36 7.94
CA ASN A 122 -5.90 -1.41 8.92
C ASN A 122 -4.92 -1.12 10.06
N VAL A 123 -3.70 -0.70 9.71
CA VAL A 123 -2.59 -0.55 10.68
C VAL A 123 -2.68 0.69 11.56
N ASP A 124 -3.43 1.69 11.17
CA ASP A 124 -3.63 2.97 11.87
C ASP A 124 -4.91 3.00 12.73
N ALA A 125 -5.64 1.88 12.78
CA ALA A 125 -6.83 1.77 13.64
C ALA A 125 -6.48 2.00 15.11
N PRO A 126 -7.29 2.81 15.83
CA PRO A 126 -7.08 3.10 17.25
C PRO A 126 -7.34 1.90 18.14
N LEU A 127 -8.14 0.94 17.70
CA LEU A 127 -8.50 -0.23 18.48
C LEU A 127 -8.01 -1.52 17.81
N TYR A 128 -7.26 -2.32 18.55
CA TYR A 128 -6.79 -3.62 18.11
C TYR A 128 -6.43 -4.53 19.28
N PHE A 129 -6.22 -5.81 18.99
CA PHE A 129 -5.79 -6.81 19.97
C PHE A 129 -4.38 -7.29 19.66
N GLY A 130 -3.65 -7.67 20.68
CA GLY A 130 -2.30 -8.19 20.53
C GLY A 130 -1.79 -8.93 21.76
N SER A 131 -0.68 -9.63 21.61
CA SER A 131 0.03 -10.31 22.67
C SER A 131 1.53 -10.13 22.52
N LEU A 132 2.29 -10.31 23.59
CA LEU A 132 3.76 -10.30 23.56
C LEU A 132 4.32 -11.55 22.87
N ARG A 133 3.53 -12.61 22.76
CA ARG A 133 3.94 -13.87 22.13
C ARG A 133 4.21 -13.66 20.63
N LYS A 134 5.40 -14.08 20.20
CA LYS A 134 5.74 -14.13 18.77
C LYS A 134 5.03 -15.30 18.11
N ASN A 135 4.20 -15.02 17.12
CA ASN A 135 3.37 -15.98 16.42
C ASN A 135 3.79 -16.12 14.95
N LYS A 136 3.46 -17.27 14.35
CA LYS A 136 3.53 -17.50 12.91
C LYS A 136 2.15 -17.23 12.31
N TYR A 137 2.08 -16.30 11.37
CA TYR A 137 0.85 -15.99 10.65
C TYR A 137 0.89 -16.53 9.23
N SER A 138 -0.19 -17.19 8.83
CA SER A 138 -0.51 -17.47 7.43
C SER A 138 -1.58 -16.49 6.98
N ARG A 139 -1.36 -15.81 5.85
CA ARG A 139 -2.26 -14.78 5.32
C ARG A 139 -2.58 -15.06 3.87
N GLU A 140 -3.85 -14.96 3.54
CA GLU A 140 -4.35 -15.06 2.17
C GLU A 140 -5.14 -13.79 1.86
N THR A 141 -4.89 -13.21 0.69
CA THR A 141 -5.57 -11.99 0.26
C THR A 141 -5.90 -12.07 -1.22
N TYR A 142 -7.16 -11.81 -1.55
CA TYR A 142 -7.67 -11.67 -2.90
C TYR A 142 -7.95 -10.20 -3.17
N LYS A 143 -7.50 -9.68 -4.31
CA LYS A 143 -7.77 -8.31 -4.75
C LYS A 143 -8.27 -8.35 -6.18
N LEU A 144 -9.35 -7.63 -6.44
CA LEU A 144 -9.90 -7.39 -7.76
C LEU A 144 -10.08 -5.88 -7.93
N ASP A 145 -9.49 -5.33 -8.97
CA ASP A 145 -9.73 -3.97 -9.44
C ASP A 145 -10.17 -4.06 -10.89
N ALA A 146 -11.38 -3.64 -11.18
CA ALA A 146 -11.94 -3.77 -12.51
C ALA A 146 -12.79 -2.55 -12.86
N GLY A 147 -13.01 -2.33 -14.15
CA GLY A 147 -13.89 -1.25 -14.56
C GLY A 147 -14.23 -1.27 -16.02
N ILE A 148 -15.14 -0.38 -16.36
CA ILE A 148 -15.67 -0.15 -17.69
C ILE A 148 -15.80 1.36 -17.93
N GLN A 149 -15.44 1.80 -19.13
CA GLN A 149 -15.75 3.16 -19.58
C GLN A 149 -16.37 3.11 -20.96
N ARG A 150 -17.45 3.85 -21.15
CA ARG A 150 -18.08 4.05 -22.44
C ARG A 150 -18.11 5.52 -22.79
N ALA A 151 -17.72 5.84 -24.02
CA ALA A 151 -17.78 7.19 -24.55
C ALA A 151 -19.02 7.38 -25.42
N PHE A 152 -19.80 8.41 -25.13
CA PHE A 152 -21.03 8.81 -25.85
C PHE A 152 -20.77 10.09 -26.66
N PHE A 153 -21.69 10.41 -27.56
CA PHE A 153 -21.65 11.64 -28.34
C PHE A 153 -20.31 11.90 -29.04
N ASP A 154 -19.89 10.96 -29.87
CA ASP A 154 -18.59 10.98 -30.58
C ASP A 154 -17.38 11.15 -29.64
N ALA A 155 -17.41 10.39 -28.55
CA ALA A 155 -16.40 10.36 -27.52
C ALA A 155 -16.29 11.63 -26.65
N LYS A 156 -17.25 12.54 -26.75
CA LYS A 156 -17.23 13.76 -25.93
C LYS A 156 -17.64 13.54 -24.48
N LEU A 157 -18.52 12.55 -24.21
CA LEU A 157 -19.04 12.26 -22.87
C LEU A 157 -18.62 10.86 -22.42
N PRO A 158 -17.45 10.68 -21.82
CA PRO A 158 -17.05 9.42 -21.19
C PRO A 158 -17.76 9.24 -19.84
N ILE A 159 -18.32 8.04 -19.63
CA ILE A 159 -18.86 7.59 -18.35
C ILE A 159 -18.12 6.32 -17.96
N SER A 160 -17.57 6.27 -16.73
CA SER A 160 -16.87 5.09 -16.22
C SER A 160 -17.42 4.62 -14.90
N LEU A 161 -17.37 3.30 -14.71
CA LEU A 161 -17.64 2.62 -13.45
C LEU A 161 -16.44 1.75 -13.11
N GLY A 162 -15.92 1.91 -11.91
CA GLY A 162 -14.83 1.10 -11.35
C GLY A 162 -15.26 0.41 -10.07
N ILE A 163 -14.69 -0.75 -9.81
CA ILE A 163 -14.85 -1.53 -8.58
C ILE A 163 -13.46 -1.91 -8.05
N ASP A 164 -13.27 -1.76 -6.75
CA ASP A 164 -12.13 -2.30 -6.00
C ASP A 164 -12.65 -3.22 -4.91
N TYR A 165 -12.19 -4.46 -4.92
CA TYR A 165 -12.61 -5.47 -3.97
C TYR A 165 -11.40 -6.17 -3.38
N ARG A 166 -11.37 -6.28 -2.06
CA ARG A 166 -10.38 -7.02 -1.30
C ARG A 166 -11.05 -7.96 -0.32
N LEU A 167 -10.55 -9.18 -0.24
CA LEU A 167 -10.93 -10.19 0.74
C LEU A 167 -9.66 -10.75 1.37
N GLY A 168 -9.58 -10.79 2.69
CA GLY A 168 -8.46 -11.34 3.45
C GLY A 168 -8.90 -12.42 4.43
N SER A 169 -8.06 -13.44 4.60
CA SER A 169 -8.16 -14.46 5.63
C SER A 169 -6.78 -14.72 6.22
N HIS A 170 -6.65 -14.52 7.53
CA HIS A 170 -5.37 -14.57 8.23
C HIS A 170 -5.52 -15.34 9.52
N TYR A 171 -4.59 -16.23 9.81
CA TYR A 171 -4.63 -17.02 11.03
C TYR A 171 -3.25 -17.29 11.60
N SER A 172 -3.17 -17.44 12.93
CA SER A 172 -1.99 -17.91 13.62
C SER A 172 -2.17 -19.30 14.21
N ASN A 173 -1.08 -20.06 14.26
CA ASN A 173 -1.10 -21.45 14.74
C ASN A 173 -0.78 -21.59 16.22
N ASN A 174 -0.21 -20.57 16.83
CA ASN A 174 0.24 -20.56 18.24
C ASN A 174 -0.72 -19.74 19.09
N ASP A 175 -0.92 -20.15 20.35
CA ASP A 175 -1.71 -19.38 21.31
C ASP A 175 -0.98 -18.09 21.74
N PRO A 176 -1.67 -16.96 21.91
CA PRO A 176 -3.04 -16.72 21.52
C PRO A 176 -3.22 -16.77 20.00
N ARG A 177 -4.30 -17.43 19.53
CA ARG A 177 -4.56 -17.63 18.10
C ARG A 177 -5.46 -16.56 17.55
N GLY A 178 -4.92 -15.77 16.61
CA GLY A 178 -5.74 -14.89 15.80
C GLY A 178 -6.36 -15.63 14.61
N ASP A 179 -7.67 -15.49 14.41
CA ASP A 179 -8.42 -15.78 13.18
C ASP A 179 -9.08 -14.49 12.73
N ILE A 180 -8.59 -13.95 11.62
CA ILE A 180 -8.95 -12.64 11.14
C ILE A 180 -9.50 -12.76 9.72
N LYS A 181 -10.64 -12.15 9.48
CA LYS A 181 -11.24 -12.04 8.16
C LYS A 181 -11.52 -10.58 7.86
N ASP A 182 -11.10 -10.11 6.71
CA ASP A 182 -11.35 -8.75 6.29
C ASP A 182 -11.93 -8.70 4.87
N MET A 183 -12.78 -7.73 4.63
CA MET A 183 -13.37 -7.42 3.33
C MET A 183 -13.37 -5.91 3.13
N ASN A 184 -13.12 -5.49 1.91
CA ASN A 184 -13.23 -4.12 1.48
C ASN A 184 -13.80 -4.06 0.06
N LEU A 185 -14.84 -3.26 -0.14
CA LEU A 185 -15.50 -3.06 -1.42
C LEU A 185 -15.65 -1.56 -1.66
N GLN A 186 -15.24 -1.07 -2.83
CA GLN A 186 -15.38 0.33 -3.21
C GLN A 186 -15.83 0.42 -4.67
N PHE A 187 -16.78 1.31 -4.92
CA PHE A 187 -17.24 1.69 -6.25
C PHE A 187 -16.83 3.13 -6.54
N GLU A 188 -16.56 3.41 -7.81
CA GLU A 188 -16.27 4.73 -8.31
C GLU A 188 -17.03 4.93 -9.62
N LEU A 189 -17.95 5.88 -9.66
CA LEU A 189 -18.67 6.29 -10.85
C LEU A 189 -18.15 7.67 -11.29
N SER A 190 -17.71 7.78 -12.54
CA SER A 190 -17.29 9.08 -13.07
C SER A 190 -18.01 9.47 -14.34
N VAL A 191 -18.18 10.77 -14.52
CA VAL A 191 -18.69 11.40 -15.74
C VAL A 191 -17.70 12.47 -16.16
N GLY A 192 -17.34 12.48 -17.44
CA GLY A 192 -16.35 13.40 -17.97
C GLY A 192 -16.81 14.10 -19.24
N HIS A 193 -15.97 15.03 -19.68
CA HIS A 193 -16.11 15.68 -20.98
C HIS A 193 -14.76 15.82 -21.66
N ASN A 194 -14.70 15.39 -22.92
CA ASN A 194 -13.51 15.45 -23.76
C ASN A 194 -13.60 16.55 -24.78
N LEU A 195 -12.67 17.51 -24.71
CA LEU A 195 -12.37 18.51 -25.72
C LEU A 195 -11.03 18.20 -26.40
N PRO A 196 -10.69 18.79 -27.52
CA PRO A 196 -9.44 18.46 -28.22
C PRO A 196 -8.15 18.61 -27.36
N THR A 197 -8.11 19.65 -26.53
CA THR A 197 -6.94 19.99 -25.71
C THR A 197 -7.15 19.77 -24.20
N LEU A 198 -8.39 19.50 -23.79
CA LEU A 198 -8.78 19.39 -22.38
C LEU A 198 -9.74 18.21 -22.20
N SER A 199 -9.46 17.33 -21.25
CA SER A 199 -10.43 16.35 -20.76
C SER A 199 -10.59 16.53 -19.26
N TYR A 200 -11.81 16.47 -18.76
CA TYR A 200 -12.07 16.53 -17.32
C TYR A 200 -13.13 15.52 -16.91
N HIS A 201 -13.05 15.04 -15.66
CA HIS A 201 -14.00 14.10 -15.08
C HIS A 201 -14.29 14.47 -13.63
N ILE A 202 -15.52 14.19 -13.21
CA ILE A 202 -15.93 14.24 -11.82
C ILE A 202 -16.33 12.81 -11.42
N ALA A 203 -15.91 12.35 -10.25
CA ALA A 203 -16.18 11.02 -9.75
C ALA A 203 -16.87 11.07 -8.38
N GLY A 204 -17.84 10.19 -8.19
CA GLY A 204 -18.41 9.83 -6.88
C GLY A 204 -17.85 8.49 -6.42
N ILE A 205 -17.51 8.39 -5.14
CA ILE A 205 -16.92 7.21 -4.53
C ILE A 205 -17.83 6.76 -3.39
N TRP A 206 -18.10 5.48 -3.35
CA TRP A 206 -18.80 4.82 -2.25
C TRP A 206 -18.14 3.49 -1.93
N GLY A 207 -18.03 3.15 -0.63
CA GLY A 207 -17.40 1.92 -0.20
C GLY A 207 -17.94 1.38 1.12
N TYR A 208 -17.75 0.09 1.29
CA TYR A 208 -18.07 -0.65 2.50
C TYR A 208 -16.92 -1.62 2.81
N GLY A 209 -16.62 -1.79 4.09
CA GLY A 209 -15.64 -2.76 4.55
C GLY A 209 -15.99 -3.32 5.92
N SER A 210 -15.34 -4.41 6.28
CA SER A 210 -15.41 -4.99 7.61
C SER A 210 -14.14 -5.76 7.92
N GLU A 211 -13.77 -5.79 9.19
CA GLU A 211 -12.75 -6.69 9.71
C GLU A 211 -13.30 -7.42 10.93
N ARG A 212 -13.20 -8.73 10.93
CA ARG A 212 -13.55 -9.57 12.07
C ARG A 212 -12.28 -10.17 12.66
N VAL A 213 -12.06 -9.96 13.94
CA VAL A 213 -10.93 -10.49 14.68
C VAL A 213 -11.44 -11.41 15.78
N ASN A 214 -11.10 -12.68 15.68
CA ASN A 214 -11.27 -13.65 16.75
C ASN A 214 -9.90 -13.99 17.32
N VAL A 215 -9.77 -13.99 18.64
CA VAL A 215 -8.57 -14.47 19.31
C VAL A 215 -8.98 -15.52 20.35
N GLY A 216 -8.43 -16.70 20.23
CA GLY A 216 -8.73 -17.82 21.10
C GLY A 216 -7.47 -18.57 21.55
N TYR A 217 -7.70 -19.56 22.39
CA TYR A 217 -6.64 -20.43 22.92
C TYR A 217 -7.00 -21.89 22.67
N LYS A 218 -6.04 -22.69 22.26
CA LYS A 218 -6.21 -24.15 22.17
C LYS A 218 -5.98 -24.80 23.55
N ASN A 219 -5.10 -24.19 24.33
CA ASN A 219 -4.78 -24.70 25.66
C ASN A 219 -5.49 -23.85 26.71
N ASP A 220 -6.47 -24.45 27.40
CA ASP A 220 -7.28 -23.80 28.44
C ASP A 220 -6.43 -23.23 29.59
N LYS A 221 -5.23 -23.77 29.84
CA LYS A 221 -4.27 -23.22 30.81
C LYS A 221 -4.00 -21.73 30.61
N TYR A 222 -3.98 -21.26 29.36
CA TYR A 222 -3.68 -19.85 29.05
C TYR A 222 -4.89 -18.92 29.19
N THR A 223 -6.10 -19.47 29.32
CA THR A 223 -7.31 -18.65 29.53
C THR A 223 -7.53 -18.29 31.00
N THR A 224 -6.93 -19.05 31.90
CA THR A 224 -7.13 -18.91 33.35
C THR A 224 -5.88 -18.48 34.11
N ASN A 225 -4.70 -18.59 33.48
CA ASN A 225 -3.42 -18.35 34.12
C ASN A 225 -2.78 -17.07 33.57
N THR A 226 -2.67 -16.05 34.43
CA THR A 226 -2.02 -14.76 34.14
C THR A 226 -0.54 -14.75 34.49
N GLU A 227 0.04 -15.86 34.97
CA GLU A 227 1.44 -15.92 35.40
C GLU A 227 2.43 -15.77 34.26
N ASP A 228 2.04 -16.12 33.03
CA ASP A 228 2.90 -15.92 31.86
C ASP A 228 2.39 -14.75 30.98
N PRO A 229 3.00 -13.57 31.09
CA PRO A 229 2.57 -12.36 30.38
C PRO A 229 2.65 -12.50 28.85
N LEU A 230 3.39 -13.48 28.32
CA LEU A 230 3.47 -13.72 26.87
C LEU A 230 2.13 -14.15 26.29
N TYR A 231 1.29 -14.84 27.06
CA TYR A 231 0.01 -15.36 26.60
C TYR A 231 -1.18 -14.45 26.95
N VAL A 232 -0.95 -13.36 27.68
CA VAL A 232 -1.99 -12.37 27.93
C VAL A 232 -2.36 -11.69 26.63
N ASN A 233 -3.65 -11.64 26.35
CA ASN A 233 -4.19 -10.94 25.21
C ASN A 233 -4.61 -9.53 25.64
N TRP A 234 -4.07 -8.53 24.98
CA TRP A 234 -4.26 -7.13 25.29
C TRP A 234 -5.20 -6.48 24.27
N MET A 235 -6.11 -5.65 24.74
CA MET A 235 -6.87 -4.73 23.88
C MET A 235 -6.22 -3.35 23.97
N MET A 236 -5.68 -2.89 22.86
CA MET A 236 -5.23 -1.51 22.69
C MET A 236 -6.42 -0.65 22.30
N ASN A 237 -6.63 0.47 23.02
CA ASN A 237 -7.70 1.40 22.74
C ASN A 237 -7.13 2.84 22.75
N GLY A 238 -6.88 3.40 21.59
CA GLY A 238 -6.18 4.65 21.41
C GLY A 238 -4.67 4.47 21.17
N PHE A 239 -3.85 5.32 21.76
CA PHE A 239 -2.39 5.33 21.58
C PHE A 239 -1.66 5.07 22.90
N GLY A 240 -1.55 3.79 23.27
CA GLY A 240 -0.82 3.31 24.44
C GLY A 240 -1.71 2.87 25.61
N SER A 241 -2.99 3.18 25.62
CA SER A 241 -3.92 2.64 26.60
C SER A 241 -4.23 1.18 26.29
N ALA A 242 -3.79 0.25 27.16
CA ALA A 242 -3.97 -1.17 26.99
C ALA A 242 -4.65 -1.81 28.20
N SER A 243 -5.60 -2.70 27.95
CA SER A 243 -6.28 -3.47 29.01
C SER A 243 -6.20 -4.96 28.74
N GLU A 244 -6.00 -5.75 29.80
CA GLU A 244 -5.92 -7.20 29.72
C GLU A 244 -7.25 -7.83 29.29
N ARG A 245 -7.14 -8.87 28.48
CA ARG A 245 -8.24 -9.72 28.03
C ARG A 245 -7.79 -11.18 28.05
N LEU A 246 -8.27 -11.94 29.02
CA LEU A 246 -7.87 -13.33 29.23
C LEU A 246 -8.74 -14.36 28.52
N LYS A 247 -9.90 -13.94 28.03
CA LYS A 247 -10.86 -14.84 27.36
C LYS A 247 -10.84 -14.61 25.86
N GLU A 248 -11.44 -15.54 25.15
CA GLU A 248 -11.71 -15.39 23.71
C GLU A 248 -12.32 -14.03 23.39
N ILE A 249 -11.83 -13.43 22.33
CA ILE A 249 -12.27 -12.14 21.86
C ILE A 249 -12.91 -12.33 20.51
N ASN A 250 -14.13 -11.85 20.39
CA ASN A 250 -14.85 -11.72 19.14
C ASN A 250 -15.13 -10.24 18.90
N TYR A 251 -14.43 -9.68 17.96
CA TYR A 251 -14.46 -8.28 17.63
C TYR A 251 -14.78 -8.12 16.15
N ASN A 252 -15.59 -7.13 15.81
CA ASN A 252 -15.98 -6.80 14.47
C ASN A 252 -15.97 -5.29 14.27
N ASP A 253 -15.39 -4.85 13.17
CA ASP A 253 -15.53 -3.49 12.71
C ASP A 253 -16.33 -3.41 11.41
N ILE A 254 -16.95 -2.29 11.19
CA ILE A 254 -17.67 -1.95 9.98
C ILE A 254 -17.15 -0.60 9.49
N ILE A 255 -16.82 -0.54 8.21
CA ILE A 255 -16.25 0.63 7.57
C ILE A 255 -17.17 1.11 6.47
N HIS A 256 -17.52 2.39 6.51
CA HIS A 256 -18.22 3.09 5.44
C HIS A 256 -17.32 4.14 4.83
N ARG A 257 -17.32 4.23 3.50
CA ARG A 257 -16.55 5.21 2.74
C ARG A 257 -17.46 5.97 1.80
N LYS A 258 -17.23 7.29 1.72
CA LYS A 258 -17.84 8.16 0.74
C LYS A 258 -16.84 9.21 0.30
N GLY A 259 -16.89 9.60 -0.96
CA GLY A 259 -15.92 10.54 -1.45
C GLY A 259 -16.25 11.09 -2.82
N VAL A 260 -15.41 12.02 -3.25
CA VAL A 260 -15.48 12.67 -4.56
C VAL A 260 -14.08 12.76 -5.18
N GLY A 261 -14.04 12.76 -6.49
CA GLY A 261 -12.81 12.95 -7.26
C GLY A 261 -13.00 13.96 -8.39
N ALA A 262 -11.94 14.68 -8.73
CA ALA A 262 -11.87 15.53 -9.89
C ALA A 262 -10.58 15.26 -10.66
N HIS A 263 -10.68 15.12 -11.97
CA HIS A 263 -9.58 14.70 -12.83
C HIS A 263 -9.53 15.59 -14.07
N ILE A 264 -8.35 16.09 -14.38
CA ILE A 264 -8.12 17.00 -15.51
C ILE A 264 -6.90 16.50 -16.29
N LEU A 265 -7.02 16.46 -17.61
CA LEU A 265 -5.93 16.24 -18.55
C LEU A 265 -5.88 17.41 -19.54
N LEU A 266 -4.74 18.08 -19.56
CA LEU A 266 -4.42 19.11 -20.56
C LEU A 266 -3.44 18.55 -21.57
N LYS A 267 -3.74 18.75 -22.87
CA LYS A 267 -2.89 18.40 -24.01
C LYS A 267 -2.58 19.69 -24.81
N PRO A 268 -1.66 20.54 -24.30
CA PRO A 268 -1.35 21.81 -24.98
C PRO A 268 -0.83 21.59 -26.41
N ASN A 269 -0.20 20.45 -26.64
CA ASN A 269 0.25 19.96 -27.95
C ASN A 269 0.55 18.46 -27.87
N ASP A 270 0.88 17.81 -28.97
CA ASP A 270 1.12 16.37 -29.09
C ASP A 270 2.31 15.87 -28.26
N ARG A 271 3.18 16.77 -27.80
CA ARG A 271 4.38 16.42 -27.03
C ARG A 271 4.21 16.58 -25.52
N ASN A 272 3.17 17.26 -25.06
CA ASN A 272 2.96 17.56 -23.66
C ASN A 272 1.60 17.07 -23.20
N LYS A 273 1.59 16.32 -22.09
CA LYS A 273 0.41 15.92 -21.34
C LYS A 273 0.57 16.34 -19.89
N ILE A 274 -0.44 16.97 -19.32
CA ILE A 274 -0.47 17.41 -17.93
C ILE A 274 -1.72 16.83 -17.29
N TYR A 275 -1.54 16.01 -16.25
CA TYR A 275 -2.61 15.44 -15.45
C TYR A 275 -2.66 16.13 -14.11
N PHE A 276 -3.85 16.48 -13.70
CA PHE A 276 -4.14 16.92 -12.34
C PHE A 276 -5.33 16.14 -11.82
N ASN A 277 -5.15 15.47 -10.69
CA ASN A 277 -6.17 14.66 -10.04
C ASN A 277 -6.26 15.07 -8.58
N SER A 278 -7.49 15.18 -8.08
CA SER A 278 -7.78 15.44 -6.68
C SER A 278 -8.86 14.49 -6.21
N ARG A 279 -8.72 13.99 -4.98
CA ARG A 279 -9.68 13.08 -4.36
C ARG A 279 -9.84 13.44 -2.90
N TYR A 280 -11.08 13.45 -2.44
CA TYR A 280 -11.43 13.51 -1.03
C TYR A 280 -12.23 12.26 -0.67
N LEU A 281 -11.86 11.61 0.43
CA LEU A 281 -12.52 10.42 0.96
C LEU A 281 -12.75 10.59 2.46
N ASN A 282 -13.97 10.40 2.91
CA ASN A 282 -14.33 10.26 4.31
C ASN A 282 -14.58 8.78 4.62
N GLU A 283 -13.93 8.29 5.66
CA GLU A 283 -14.04 6.92 6.15
C GLU A 283 -14.55 6.94 7.59
N GLU A 284 -15.65 6.24 7.86
CA GLU A 284 -16.22 6.05 9.18
C GLU A 284 -16.13 4.57 9.55
N GLN A 285 -15.44 4.27 10.64
CA GLN A 285 -15.19 2.91 11.12
C GLN A 285 -15.79 2.74 12.52
N SER A 286 -16.68 1.78 12.69
CA SER A 286 -17.33 1.47 13.97
C SER A 286 -16.81 0.14 14.50
N PHE A 287 -16.18 0.17 15.65
CA PHE A 287 -15.60 -0.98 16.34
C PHE A 287 -16.58 -1.54 17.35
N ARG A 288 -16.89 -2.83 17.24
CA ARG A 288 -17.91 -3.49 18.05
C ARG A 288 -17.39 -4.80 18.61
N ARG A 289 -17.72 -5.08 19.85
CA ARG A 289 -17.52 -6.38 20.47
C ARG A 289 -18.82 -7.18 20.40
N ASN A 290 -18.72 -8.45 20.03
CA ASN A 290 -19.85 -9.36 20.08
C ASN A 290 -20.06 -9.81 21.54
N ASP A 291 -21.26 -9.60 22.08
CA ASP A 291 -21.70 -10.18 23.36
C ASP A 291 -22.51 -11.43 23.06
N ASN A 292 -21.85 -12.58 23.07
CA ASN A 292 -22.49 -13.86 22.78
C ASN A 292 -23.61 -14.21 23.78
N SER A 293 -23.56 -13.69 25.00
CA SER A 293 -24.55 -13.97 26.06
C SER A 293 -25.88 -13.25 25.82
N LYS A 294 -25.83 -12.08 25.17
CA LYS A 294 -27.00 -11.23 24.92
C LYS A 294 -27.40 -11.15 23.44
N GLN A 295 -26.66 -11.78 22.56
CA GLN A 295 -26.81 -11.66 21.10
C GLN A 295 -26.83 -10.20 20.62
N THR A 296 -26.09 -9.33 21.29
CA THR A 296 -25.99 -7.90 21.02
C THR A 296 -24.54 -7.50 20.74
N TYR A 297 -24.38 -6.34 20.12
CA TYR A 297 -23.07 -5.73 19.91
C TYR A 297 -22.86 -4.60 20.94
N LEU A 298 -21.70 -4.60 21.58
CA LEU A 298 -21.24 -3.48 22.39
C LEU A 298 -20.33 -2.60 21.52
N SER A 299 -20.73 -1.34 21.31
CA SER A 299 -19.87 -0.36 20.66
C SER A 299 -18.70 -0.01 21.56
N LEU A 300 -17.49 -0.04 21.00
CA LEU A 300 -16.26 0.27 21.70
C LEU A 300 -15.70 1.62 21.30
N ASN A 301 -15.70 1.89 19.98
CA ASN A 301 -15.07 3.07 19.41
C ASN A 301 -15.66 3.36 18.02
N ASP A 302 -15.87 4.63 17.69
CA ASP A 302 -16.14 5.08 16.33
C ASP A 302 -14.96 5.94 15.88
N TYR A 303 -14.37 5.61 14.75
CA TYR A 303 -13.22 6.31 14.19
C TYR A 303 -13.55 6.93 12.84
N LYS A 304 -13.36 8.24 12.73
CA LYS A 304 -13.56 9.01 11.50
C LYS A 304 -12.23 9.42 10.94
N LYS A 305 -12.02 9.19 9.63
CA LYS A 305 -10.81 9.57 8.94
C LYS A 305 -11.14 10.29 7.62
N ASP A 306 -10.62 11.50 7.49
CA ASP A 306 -10.67 12.30 6.27
C ASP A 306 -9.36 12.17 5.52
N ILE A 307 -9.42 11.84 4.23
CA ILE A 307 -8.27 11.63 3.37
C ILE A 307 -8.41 12.54 2.15
N GLY A 308 -7.55 13.53 2.05
CA GLY A 308 -7.38 14.36 0.86
C GLY A 308 -6.14 13.94 0.09
N SER A 309 -6.23 13.77 -1.23
CA SER A 309 -5.08 13.48 -2.07
C SER A 309 -5.07 14.30 -3.35
N ILE A 310 -3.87 14.63 -3.82
CA ILE A 310 -3.62 15.26 -5.12
C ILE A 310 -2.53 14.48 -5.85
N ASP A 311 -2.72 14.30 -7.16
CA ASP A 311 -1.73 13.75 -8.07
C ASP A 311 -1.55 14.71 -9.24
N PHE A 312 -0.33 15.16 -9.47
CA PHE A 312 0.07 15.92 -10.64
C PHE A 312 1.10 15.11 -11.43
N LEU A 313 0.95 15.05 -12.74
CA LEU A 313 1.93 14.43 -13.64
C LEU A 313 2.07 15.27 -14.90
N TRP A 314 3.28 15.76 -15.15
CA TRP A 314 3.66 16.34 -16.44
C TRP A 314 4.53 15.35 -17.21
N SER A 315 4.12 15.03 -18.43
CA SER A 315 4.85 14.16 -19.36
C SER A 315 5.17 14.92 -20.63
N ARG A 316 6.45 15.00 -21.00
CA ARG A 316 6.93 15.72 -22.18
C ARG A 316 7.82 14.82 -23.05
N GLN A 317 7.37 14.60 -24.28
CA GLN A 317 8.19 14.00 -25.32
C GLN A 317 9.11 15.07 -25.93
N MET A 318 10.42 15.05 -25.58
CA MET A 318 11.36 16.08 -26.01
C MET A 318 11.87 15.84 -27.44
N HIS A 319 12.20 14.57 -27.77
CA HIS A 319 12.62 14.15 -29.11
C HIS A 319 12.23 12.67 -29.29
N ARG A 320 12.37 12.09 -30.48
CA ARG A 320 11.96 10.71 -30.80
C ARG A 320 12.37 9.65 -29.77
N LYS A 321 13.46 9.87 -29.00
CA LYS A 321 13.99 8.92 -27.99
C LYS A 321 14.26 9.56 -26.62
N ARG A 322 13.66 10.76 -26.36
CA ARG A 322 13.86 11.45 -25.06
C ARG A 322 12.49 11.79 -24.46
N LEU A 323 12.28 11.36 -23.24
CA LEU A 323 11.03 11.57 -22.51
C LEU A 323 11.37 12.08 -21.12
N LEU A 324 10.71 13.18 -20.71
CA LEU A 324 10.76 13.71 -19.37
C LEU A 324 9.39 13.53 -18.72
N ARG A 325 9.36 13.02 -17.49
CA ARG A 325 8.20 12.98 -16.62
C ARG A 325 8.51 13.57 -15.26
N VAL A 326 7.57 14.34 -14.75
CA VAL A 326 7.63 14.94 -13.43
C VAL A 326 6.29 14.69 -12.76
N ALA A 327 6.31 14.01 -11.62
CA ALA A 327 5.13 13.72 -10.82
C ALA A 327 5.25 14.34 -9.44
N LEU A 328 4.17 14.92 -8.94
CA LEU A 328 4.00 15.40 -7.58
C LEU A 328 2.76 14.73 -6.99
N GLN A 329 2.89 14.17 -5.80
CA GLN A 329 1.80 13.55 -5.06
C GLN A 329 1.73 14.15 -3.68
N GLY A 330 0.53 14.50 -3.24
CA GLY A 330 0.26 14.97 -1.89
C GLY A 330 -0.87 14.18 -1.27
N GLN A 331 -0.78 13.89 0.03
CA GLN A 331 -1.85 13.25 0.81
C GLN A 331 -1.90 13.85 2.21
N ILE A 332 -3.11 14.10 2.68
CA ILE A 332 -3.41 14.55 4.03
C ILE A 332 -4.42 13.58 4.61
N GLU A 333 -4.12 13.05 5.78
CA GLU A 333 -5.02 12.19 6.55
C GLU A 333 -5.25 12.82 7.92
N ASN A 334 -6.51 12.95 8.33
CA ASN A 334 -6.90 13.38 9.66
C ASN A 334 -7.88 12.36 10.23
N GLY A 335 -7.51 11.72 11.33
CA GLY A 335 -8.32 10.75 12.03
C GLY A 335 -8.62 11.18 13.44
N GLN A 336 -9.84 10.89 13.91
CA GLN A 336 -10.29 11.13 15.27
C GLN A 336 -11.28 10.06 15.69
N ASP A 337 -11.15 9.55 16.91
CA ASP A 337 -12.09 8.59 17.45
C ASP A 337 -13.12 9.25 18.40
N PHE A 338 -14.22 8.55 18.62
CA PHE A 338 -15.09 8.68 19.77
C PHE A 338 -15.05 7.37 20.54
N ASN A 339 -14.56 7.43 21.78
CA ASN A 339 -14.39 6.26 22.63
C ASN A 339 -15.56 6.12 23.60
N TYR A 340 -16.33 5.04 23.48
CA TYR A 340 -17.52 4.81 24.31
C TYR A 340 -17.20 4.54 25.78
N SER A 341 -16.00 4.05 26.11
CA SER A 341 -15.61 3.87 27.52
C SER A 341 -15.38 5.17 28.27
N TYR A 342 -15.03 6.23 27.54
CA TYR A 342 -14.75 7.57 28.11
C TYR A 342 -15.82 8.59 27.75
N LEU A 343 -16.75 8.25 26.85
CA LEU A 343 -17.78 9.14 26.28
C LEU A 343 -17.16 10.42 25.70
N ALA A 344 -15.99 10.31 25.11
CA ALA A 344 -15.21 11.43 24.61
C ALA A 344 -14.31 11.02 23.43
N ASN A 345 -13.87 12.02 22.68
CA ASN A 345 -12.80 11.82 21.72
C ASN A 345 -11.47 11.63 22.47
N ASN A 346 -10.74 10.59 22.12
CA ASN A 346 -9.49 10.22 22.80
C ASN A 346 -8.28 10.21 21.88
N TYR A 347 -8.38 9.50 20.77
CA TYR A 347 -7.28 9.31 19.83
C TYR A 347 -7.39 10.26 18.64
N THR A 348 -6.28 10.89 18.32
CA THR A 348 -6.12 11.68 17.09
C THR A 348 -4.91 11.21 16.28
N TYR A 349 -5.09 11.16 14.97
CA TYR A 349 -4.09 10.82 14.00
C TYR A 349 -4.03 11.87 12.90
N ARG A 350 -2.83 12.35 12.58
CA ARG A 350 -2.60 13.24 11.45
C ARG A 350 -1.39 12.76 10.66
N ARG A 351 -1.54 12.74 9.35
CA ARG A 351 -0.43 12.44 8.44
C ARG A 351 -0.48 13.37 7.25
N HIS A 352 0.64 13.99 6.97
CA HIS A 352 0.85 14.79 5.78
C HIS A 352 1.98 14.14 4.98
N GLU A 353 1.76 13.98 3.71
CA GLU A 353 2.72 13.39 2.79
C GLU A 353 2.82 14.21 1.53
N ILE A 354 4.04 14.51 1.09
CA ILE A 354 4.33 15.08 -0.21
C ILE A 354 5.47 14.29 -0.83
N SER A 355 5.33 13.89 -2.09
CA SER A 355 6.37 13.17 -2.82
C SER A 355 6.51 13.70 -4.23
N PHE A 356 7.74 13.83 -4.65
CA PHE A 356 8.16 14.27 -5.97
C PHE A 356 8.92 13.14 -6.65
N LYS A 357 8.60 12.85 -7.90
CA LYS A 357 9.30 11.87 -8.72
C LYS A 357 9.63 12.46 -10.08
N THR A 358 10.81 12.20 -10.59
CA THR A 358 11.23 12.59 -11.94
C THR A 358 11.80 11.40 -12.68
N GLN A 359 11.54 11.33 -13.98
CA GLN A 359 12.12 10.34 -14.89
C GLN A 359 12.61 11.06 -16.14
N LEU A 360 13.85 10.77 -16.52
CA LEU A 360 14.45 11.21 -17.78
C LEU A 360 14.91 9.99 -18.58
N ALA A 361 14.15 9.63 -19.59
CA ALA A 361 14.54 8.58 -20.53
C ALA A 361 15.36 9.18 -21.68
N VAL A 362 16.54 8.59 -21.93
CA VAL A 362 17.46 8.98 -23.01
C VAL A 362 18.02 7.72 -23.65
N HIS A 363 17.53 7.38 -24.85
CA HIS A 363 17.91 6.17 -25.56
C HIS A 363 17.60 4.88 -24.76
N GLN A 364 18.64 4.21 -24.27
CA GLN A 364 18.56 2.96 -23.50
C GLN A 364 18.64 3.18 -21.99
N TYR A 365 18.79 4.42 -21.55
CA TYR A 365 18.95 4.79 -20.16
C TYR A 365 17.69 5.48 -19.66
N LEU A 366 17.32 5.19 -18.40
CA LEU A 366 16.34 5.94 -17.65
C LEU A 366 16.97 6.36 -16.31
N PHE A 367 17.01 7.65 -16.10
CA PHE A 367 17.41 8.28 -14.84
C PHE A 367 16.16 8.58 -14.03
N GLU A 368 16.16 8.20 -12.78
CA GLU A 368 15.05 8.42 -11.86
C GLU A 368 15.53 9.19 -10.63
N GLY A 369 14.74 10.14 -10.19
CA GLY A 369 14.93 10.84 -8.94
C GLY A 369 13.64 10.85 -8.15
N HIS A 370 13.72 10.70 -6.83
CA HIS A 370 12.57 10.89 -5.96
C HIS A 370 12.96 11.60 -4.67
N ALA A 371 12.04 12.44 -4.20
CA ALA A 371 12.10 13.10 -2.93
C ALA A 371 10.73 12.97 -2.25
N GLY A 372 10.73 12.82 -0.94
CA GLY A 372 9.50 12.77 -0.15
C GLY A 372 9.68 13.37 1.23
N MET A 373 8.61 13.96 1.72
CA MET A 373 8.51 14.44 3.09
C MET A 373 7.21 13.94 3.69
N TYR A 374 7.29 13.42 4.90
CA TYR A 374 6.18 12.83 5.64
C TYR A 374 6.19 13.42 7.04
N LYS A 375 5.05 13.88 7.52
CA LYS A 375 4.84 14.25 8.90
C LYS A 375 3.75 13.38 9.49
N THR A 376 3.99 12.80 10.66
CA THR A 376 3.01 11.96 11.37
C THR A 376 2.88 12.42 12.80
N GLU A 377 1.65 12.57 13.27
CA GLU A 377 1.31 12.93 14.63
C GLU A 377 0.24 11.96 15.15
N LYS A 378 0.44 11.42 16.37
CA LYS A 378 -0.51 10.59 17.10
C LYS A 378 -0.61 11.10 18.52
N LYS A 379 -1.85 11.26 19.02
CA LYS A 379 -2.12 11.71 20.40
C LYS A 379 -3.21 10.88 21.02
N ASP A 380 -3.11 10.68 22.32
CA ASP A 380 -4.12 10.03 23.15
C ASP A 380 -4.42 10.92 24.35
N GLY A 381 -5.69 11.30 24.51
CA GLY A 381 -6.11 12.22 25.55
C GLY A 381 -6.11 11.59 26.93
N VAL A 382 -6.52 10.33 27.06
CA VAL A 382 -6.62 9.62 28.35
C VAL A 382 -5.27 9.22 28.89
N SER A 383 -4.42 8.61 28.07
CA SER A 383 -3.05 8.26 28.49
C SER A 383 -2.11 9.47 28.51
N GLY A 384 -2.43 10.54 27.77
CA GLY A 384 -1.54 11.69 27.57
C GLY A 384 -0.38 11.43 26.63
N ASN A 385 -0.34 10.26 25.98
CA ASN A 385 0.75 9.88 25.07
C ASN A 385 0.72 10.71 23.79
N GLN A 386 1.89 11.08 23.31
CA GLN A 386 2.04 11.81 22.06
C GLN A 386 3.29 11.34 21.31
N MET A 387 3.16 11.14 20.01
CA MET A 387 4.27 10.89 19.10
C MET A 387 4.15 11.81 17.88
N GLU A 388 5.21 12.51 17.56
CA GLU A 388 5.33 13.35 16.37
C GLU A 388 6.69 13.11 15.73
N PHE A 389 6.72 12.95 14.42
CA PHE A 389 7.97 12.89 13.68
C PHE A 389 7.80 13.32 12.23
N ASP A 390 8.85 13.93 11.71
CA ASP A 390 9.02 14.19 10.29
C ASP A 390 9.95 13.16 9.69
N GLN A 391 9.74 12.79 8.44
CA GLN A 391 10.64 11.91 7.68
C GLN A 391 10.93 12.55 6.33
N VAL A 392 12.20 12.58 5.95
CA VAL A 392 12.65 13.00 4.63
C VAL A 392 13.26 11.82 3.92
N LYS A 393 12.90 11.64 2.65
CA LYS A 393 13.37 10.56 1.79
C LYS A 393 13.90 11.12 0.49
N LEU A 394 15.15 10.77 0.13
CA LEU A 394 15.76 11.11 -1.14
C LEU A 394 16.30 9.86 -1.81
N GLY A 395 16.10 9.73 -3.12
CA GLY A 395 16.62 8.58 -3.85
C GLY A 395 16.88 8.87 -5.31
N LEU A 396 17.79 8.07 -5.85
CA LEU A 396 18.21 8.08 -7.24
C LEU A 396 18.16 6.66 -7.79
N GLY A 397 17.82 6.53 -9.06
CA GLY A 397 17.77 5.26 -9.78
C GLY A 397 18.33 5.39 -11.19
N LEU A 398 18.90 4.31 -11.66
CA LEU A 398 19.39 4.15 -13.03
C LEU A 398 18.87 2.83 -13.59
N ASN A 399 18.22 2.90 -14.72
CA ASN A 399 17.81 1.73 -15.49
C ASN A 399 18.55 1.74 -16.83
N ARG A 400 18.94 0.56 -17.30
CA ARG A 400 19.53 0.37 -18.62
C ARG A 400 18.91 -0.83 -19.32
N THR A 401 18.51 -0.62 -20.57
CA THR A 401 17.99 -1.69 -21.43
C THR A 401 19.11 -2.18 -22.34
N PHE A 402 19.36 -3.49 -22.32
CA PHE A 402 20.30 -4.20 -23.19
C PHE A 402 19.50 -5.05 -24.16
N ARG A 403 19.68 -4.86 -25.45
CA ARG A 403 19.07 -5.69 -26.49
C ARG A 403 19.91 -6.94 -26.75
N LEU A 404 19.27 -8.09 -26.68
CA LEU A 404 19.87 -9.39 -27.03
C LEU A 404 19.36 -9.83 -28.41
N GLY A 405 19.98 -9.31 -29.45
CA GLY A 405 19.52 -9.51 -30.81
C GLY A 405 18.17 -8.84 -31.09
N GLN A 406 17.32 -9.53 -31.88
CA GLN A 406 15.97 -9.04 -32.23
C GLN A 406 14.85 -9.64 -31.36
N SER A 407 15.16 -10.61 -30.53
CA SER A 407 14.17 -11.49 -29.87
C SER A 407 14.07 -11.34 -28.36
N ALA A 408 14.97 -10.60 -27.70
CA ALA A 408 14.92 -10.43 -26.26
C ALA A 408 15.61 -9.14 -25.79
N ASP A 409 15.15 -8.63 -24.63
CA ASP A 409 15.78 -7.51 -23.91
C ASP A 409 16.11 -7.94 -22.48
N ILE A 410 17.17 -7.36 -21.92
CA ILE A 410 17.46 -7.36 -20.49
C ILE A 410 17.40 -5.93 -20.00
N ILE A 411 16.65 -5.69 -18.93
CA ILE A 411 16.60 -4.41 -18.24
C ILE A 411 17.26 -4.59 -16.88
N GLY A 412 18.34 -3.87 -16.63
CA GLY A 412 19.01 -3.79 -15.34
C GLY A 412 18.64 -2.49 -14.66
N THR A 413 18.29 -2.58 -13.38
CA THR A 413 17.97 -1.43 -12.52
C THR A 413 18.86 -1.44 -11.29
N ILE A 414 19.34 -0.28 -10.89
CA ILE A 414 19.97 -0.03 -9.60
C ILE A 414 19.41 1.25 -9.02
N GLY A 415 19.09 1.22 -7.75
CA GLY A 415 18.57 2.37 -7.02
C GLY A 415 19.14 2.46 -5.62
N TYR A 416 19.26 3.68 -5.14
CA TYR A 416 19.63 4.01 -3.77
C TYR A 416 18.68 5.03 -3.18
N THR A 417 18.31 4.83 -1.93
CA THR A 417 17.44 5.74 -1.19
C THR A 417 17.98 5.94 0.22
N LYS A 418 18.08 7.19 0.63
CA LYS A 418 18.34 7.60 2.01
C LYS A 418 17.08 8.19 2.63
N GLN A 419 16.79 7.78 3.87
CA GLN A 419 15.70 8.30 4.67
C GLN A 419 16.23 8.67 6.04
N TRP A 420 15.74 9.80 6.61
CA TRP A 420 16.06 10.23 7.98
C TRP A 420 14.90 11.03 8.55
N SER A 421 14.90 11.20 9.87
CA SER A 421 13.93 12.02 10.60
C SER A 421 14.60 13.27 11.14
N PRO A 422 14.38 14.46 10.54
CA PRO A 422 15.00 15.69 11.00
C PRO A 422 14.39 16.23 12.30
N SER A 423 13.13 15.90 12.56
CA SER A 423 12.42 16.32 13.77
C SER A 423 11.60 15.14 14.28
N HIS A 424 11.67 14.88 15.57
CA HIS A 424 10.90 13.83 16.21
C HIS A 424 10.76 14.08 17.70
N ASN A 425 9.62 13.70 18.26
CA ASN A 425 9.32 13.77 19.68
C ASN A 425 8.42 12.60 20.09
N LEU A 426 8.69 12.03 21.24
CA LEU A 426 7.85 11.02 21.87
C LEU A 426 7.66 11.39 23.35
N TYR A 427 6.43 11.49 23.78
CA TYR A 427 6.05 11.58 25.18
C TYR A 427 5.18 10.36 25.54
N VAL A 428 5.59 9.60 26.54
CA VAL A 428 4.87 8.45 27.09
C VAL A 428 4.65 8.66 28.57
N SER A 429 3.38 8.66 28.97
CA SER A 429 3.00 8.83 30.38
C SER A 429 3.41 7.59 31.20
N GLU A 430 4.19 7.81 32.25
CA GLU A 430 4.63 6.76 33.15
C GLU A 430 3.47 6.14 33.95
N LEU A 431 2.49 6.94 34.33
CA LEU A 431 1.36 6.54 35.18
C LEU A 431 0.25 5.85 34.41
N ASN A 432 0.00 6.28 33.17
CA ASN A 432 -1.19 5.90 32.41
C ASN A 432 -0.89 4.89 31.29
N THR A 433 0.38 4.51 31.09
CA THR A 433 0.79 3.59 30.02
C THR A 433 1.45 2.36 30.63
N GLY A 434 0.77 1.21 30.50
CA GLY A 434 1.33 -0.08 30.91
C GLY A 434 2.44 -0.58 29.98
N ASP A 435 3.18 -1.60 30.42
CA ASP A 435 4.34 -2.14 29.71
C ASP A 435 4.01 -2.59 28.28
N PHE A 436 2.86 -3.20 28.05
CA PHE A 436 2.44 -3.59 26.70
C PHE A 436 2.37 -2.40 25.76
N GLY A 437 1.77 -1.29 26.18
CA GLY A 437 1.70 -0.05 25.42
C GLY A 437 3.08 0.57 25.19
N LYS A 438 3.90 0.65 26.24
CA LYS A 438 5.28 1.18 26.16
C LYS A 438 6.14 0.39 25.17
N GLN A 439 6.08 -0.95 25.15
CA GLN A 439 6.80 -1.77 24.20
C GLN A 439 6.47 -1.41 22.73
N ILE A 440 5.22 -1.13 22.43
CA ILE A 440 4.77 -0.75 21.09
C ILE A 440 5.24 0.67 20.74
N LEU A 441 4.95 1.64 21.61
CA LEU A 441 5.22 3.05 21.34
C LEU A 441 6.71 3.33 21.15
N TYR A 442 7.55 2.86 22.03
CA TYR A 442 9.00 3.07 21.94
C TYR A 442 9.62 2.33 20.75
N GLN A 443 9.18 1.09 20.47
CA GLN A 443 9.72 0.34 19.33
C GLN A 443 9.30 0.96 17.99
N ASP A 444 8.05 1.40 17.85
CA ASP A 444 7.57 2.07 16.64
C ASP A 444 8.27 3.42 16.45
N TYR A 445 8.45 4.20 17.53
CA TYR A 445 9.19 5.44 17.49
C TYR A 445 10.64 5.25 17.02
N LEU A 446 11.36 4.29 17.60
CA LEU A 446 12.71 3.96 17.17
C LEU A 446 12.79 3.51 15.71
N TYR A 447 11.81 2.72 15.27
CA TYR A 447 11.74 2.28 13.88
C TYR A 447 11.45 3.42 12.91
N ASP A 448 10.47 4.27 13.22
CA ASP A 448 10.03 5.33 12.34
C ASP A 448 11.06 6.47 12.24
N THR A 449 11.77 6.78 13.34
CA THR A 449 12.77 7.86 13.38
C THR A 449 14.17 7.42 12.96
N ALA A 450 14.45 6.12 12.87
CA ALA A 450 15.75 5.59 12.48
C ALA A 450 16.17 6.07 11.08
N PRO A 451 17.35 6.69 10.94
CA PRO A 451 17.90 6.93 9.62
C PRO A 451 18.19 5.60 8.93
N ARG A 452 17.86 5.49 7.64
CA ARG A 452 18.03 4.25 6.88
C ARG A 452 18.52 4.49 5.46
N ASN A 453 19.33 3.56 4.99
CA ASN A 453 19.78 3.45 3.62
C ASN A 453 19.12 2.22 2.99
N SER A 454 18.67 2.34 1.77
CA SER A 454 18.04 1.26 1.02
C SER A 454 18.68 1.16 -0.36
N TRP A 455 19.03 -0.05 -0.75
CA TRP A 455 19.51 -0.37 -2.09
C TRP A 455 18.50 -1.31 -2.75
N ASN A 456 18.27 -1.05 -4.01
CA ASN A 456 17.40 -1.84 -4.85
C ASN A 456 18.16 -2.22 -6.12
N MET A 457 18.09 -3.50 -6.48
CA MET A 457 18.63 -4.02 -7.73
C MET A 457 17.58 -4.91 -8.36
N SER A 458 17.39 -4.78 -9.67
CA SER A 458 16.52 -5.69 -10.40
C SER A 458 17.03 -5.98 -11.80
N TRP A 459 16.68 -7.16 -12.28
CA TRP A 459 16.91 -7.60 -13.66
C TRP A 459 15.61 -8.16 -14.20
N VAL A 460 15.25 -7.74 -15.38
CA VAL A 460 14.10 -8.27 -16.11
C VAL A 460 14.60 -8.75 -17.46
N TRP A 461 14.45 -10.02 -17.72
CA TRP A 461 14.64 -10.61 -19.03
C TRP A 461 13.29 -10.80 -19.69
N GLY A 462 13.10 -10.32 -20.93
CA GLY A 462 11.87 -10.43 -21.68
C GLY A 462 12.12 -10.87 -23.11
N THR A 463 11.27 -11.77 -23.63
CA THR A 463 11.32 -12.24 -25.02
C THR A 463 10.37 -11.42 -25.90
N HIS A 464 10.71 -11.29 -27.19
CA HIS A 464 9.97 -10.55 -28.20
C HIS A 464 9.56 -11.47 -29.34
N HIS A 465 8.65 -12.40 -29.10
CA HIS A 465 8.07 -13.23 -30.16
C HIS A 465 6.67 -12.76 -30.54
N ALA A 466 6.29 -12.93 -31.79
CA ALA A 466 5.02 -12.40 -32.31
C ALA A 466 3.76 -12.95 -31.60
N LYS A 467 3.86 -14.10 -30.93
CA LYS A 467 2.70 -14.77 -30.32
C LYS A 467 2.89 -15.15 -28.85
N ASN A 468 4.13 -15.31 -28.37
CA ASN A 468 4.38 -15.83 -27.02
C ASN A 468 5.50 -15.01 -26.35
N ASN A 469 5.15 -14.28 -25.35
CA ASN A 469 6.04 -13.35 -24.70
C ASN A 469 6.18 -13.69 -23.23
N TRP A 470 7.40 -14.05 -22.83
CA TRP A 470 7.73 -14.40 -21.46
C TRP A 470 8.62 -13.35 -20.84
N SER A 471 8.50 -13.18 -19.55
CA SER A 471 9.49 -12.47 -18.79
C SER A 471 9.86 -13.19 -17.51
N ILE A 472 11.11 -13.01 -17.12
CA ILE A 472 11.64 -13.42 -15.82
C ILE A 472 12.17 -12.17 -15.14
N GLN A 473 11.74 -11.94 -13.92
CA GLN A 473 12.15 -10.82 -13.08
C GLN A 473 12.87 -11.34 -11.83
N LEU A 474 14.04 -10.80 -11.55
CA LEU A 474 14.75 -10.96 -10.29
C LEU A 474 14.90 -9.59 -9.64
N GLN A 475 14.53 -9.45 -8.37
CA GLN A 475 14.70 -8.22 -7.60
C GLN A 475 15.29 -8.51 -6.22
N MET A 476 16.15 -7.63 -5.77
CA MET A 476 16.78 -7.65 -4.46
C MET A 476 16.68 -6.27 -3.83
N ASP A 477 16.13 -6.21 -2.63
CA ASP A 477 16.01 -5.00 -1.82
C ASP A 477 16.77 -5.22 -0.51
N TYR A 478 17.64 -4.32 -0.16
CA TYR A 478 18.38 -4.35 1.10
C TYR A 478 18.22 -3.03 1.82
N GLN A 479 17.89 -3.08 3.10
CA GLN A 479 17.78 -1.92 3.97
C GLN A 479 18.72 -2.07 5.17
N CYS A 480 19.38 -0.99 5.53
CA CYS A 480 20.24 -0.90 6.70
C CYS A 480 19.95 0.40 7.43
N ARG A 481 19.70 0.33 8.74
CA ARG A 481 19.53 1.53 9.56
C ARG A 481 20.83 2.05 10.11
N GLY A 482 20.86 3.35 10.41
CA GLY A 482 21.90 4.00 11.22
C GLY A 482 21.64 3.85 12.72
N ASN A 483 22.20 4.77 13.50
CA ASN A 483 22.02 4.79 14.94
C ASN A 483 20.58 5.13 15.32
N LEU A 484 20.07 4.46 16.34
CA LEU A 484 18.80 4.79 16.96
C LEU A 484 18.94 6.01 17.87
N VAL A 485 17.86 6.73 18.03
CA VAL A 485 17.76 7.78 19.05
C VAL A 485 17.77 7.15 20.45
N PRO A 486 18.38 7.78 21.45
CA PRO A 486 18.32 7.27 22.82
C PRO A 486 16.89 7.35 23.37
N ILE A 487 16.53 6.38 24.19
CA ILE A 487 15.27 6.34 24.93
C ILE A 487 15.54 5.91 26.38
N ASP A 488 14.70 6.34 27.30
CA ASP A 488 14.82 6.05 28.74
C ASP A 488 13.98 4.82 29.18
N TYR A 489 13.69 3.91 28.25
CA TYR A 489 12.91 2.69 28.52
C TYR A 489 13.59 1.43 27.98
N THR A 490 13.57 0.36 28.77
CA THR A 490 14.15 -0.94 28.38
C THR A 490 13.13 -1.74 27.56
N LEU A 491 13.40 -1.89 26.27
CA LEU A 491 12.59 -2.70 25.37
C LEU A 491 13.00 -4.18 25.41
N SER A 492 12.01 -5.06 25.33
CA SER A 492 12.23 -6.48 25.11
C SER A 492 12.80 -6.80 23.72
N SER A 493 12.53 -5.94 22.75
CA SER A 493 13.00 -6.04 21.37
C SER A 493 13.23 -4.64 20.80
N VAL A 494 14.44 -4.36 20.36
CA VAL A 494 14.82 -3.11 19.67
C VAL A 494 14.82 -3.38 18.16
N PRO A 495 14.40 -2.42 17.30
CA PRO A 495 14.55 -2.58 15.84
C PRO A 495 16.00 -2.89 15.49
N GLY A 496 16.22 -4.04 14.85
CA GLY A 496 17.55 -4.49 14.45
C GLY A 496 18.19 -3.63 13.37
N LYS A 497 19.25 -4.12 12.71
CA LYS A 497 20.01 -3.30 11.75
C LYS A 497 19.55 -3.44 10.32
N ASN A 498 19.10 -4.63 9.91
CA ASN A 498 19.02 -4.97 8.50
C ASN A 498 17.69 -5.61 8.14
N TRP A 499 17.28 -5.40 6.91
CA TRP A 499 16.21 -6.14 6.24
C TRP A 499 16.62 -6.45 4.80
N PHE A 500 16.43 -7.69 4.38
CA PHE A 500 16.67 -8.14 3.01
C PHE A 500 15.38 -8.74 2.44
N LEU A 501 15.08 -8.45 1.18
CA LEU A 501 13.96 -9.02 0.44
C LEU A 501 14.43 -9.40 -0.97
N GLY A 502 14.32 -10.69 -1.30
CA GLY A 502 14.51 -11.22 -2.65
C GLY A 502 13.15 -11.55 -3.28
N LYS A 503 12.99 -11.28 -4.58
CA LYS A 503 11.79 -11.60 -5.36
C LYS A 503 12.18 -12.24 -6.69
N LEU A 504 11.47 -13.29 -7.06
CA LEU A 504 11.55 -13.94 -8.38
C LEU A 504 10.16 -13.96 -9.00
N GLY A 505 10.02 -13.48 -10.20
CA GLY A 505 8.77 -13.45 -10.95
C GLY A 505 8.92 -14.06 -12.33
N VAL A 506 7.85 -14.72 -12.77
CA VAL A 506 7.69 -15.17 -14.16
C VAL A 506 6.35 -14.69 -14.66
N SER A 507 6.30 -14.11 -15.84
CA SER A 507 5.03 -13.71 -16.44
C SER A 507 4.96 -14.00 -17.93
N TYR A 508 3.74 -14.16 -18.37
CA TYR A 508 3.35 -14.39 -19.77
C TYR A 508 2.44 -13.25 -20.24
N ILE A 509 2.72 -12.72 -21.42
CA ILE A 509 2.01 -11.58 -22.02
C ILE A 509 1.41 -12.04 -23.35
N PHE A 510 0.13 -11.74 -23.57
CA PHE A 510 -0.67 -12.15 -24.73
C PHE A 510 -1.62 -11.05 -25.19
#